data_198b3561987791deb25c28f8bf4a3067
#
_entry.id   198b3561987791deb25c28f8bf4a3067
#
_cell.length_a   1.000
_cell.length_b   1.000
_cell.length_c   1.000
_cell.angle_alpha   90.00
_cell.angle_beta   90.00
_cell.angle_gamma   90.00
#
_symmetry.space_group_name_H-M   'P 1'
#
loop_
_entity.id
_entity.type
_entity.pdbx_description
1 polymer ?
#
loop_
_entity_poly.entity_id
_entity_poly.type
_entity_poly.pdbx_seq_one_letter_code
_entity_poly.pdbx_strand_id
1 'polypeptide(L)'
;MTILSNLSIDLTDFTGRILIVSDLYGHFELLLKGLSKLTQSGDEVVVITTGNLFDWGPSPCQLLEAVVYKKFGDRKVHFFTVVGFHELLMTDAITQKYLKTFRYFPDTHTRKHWRSLGGSWHDSYDQILLERDIYKIDYPLVINLKTKLGTYIIGSSDIPHDGGDWNTLMATLNKLDNQNLRIMASNITRTRYFLESGKTIDDISLV
;
A
#
# COMPACT_ATOMS: atom_id res chain seq x y z
N MET A 1 12.40 -3.28 2.85
CA MET A 1 11.34 -2.79 1.94
C MET A 1 11.79 -1.47 1.34
N THR A 2 11.64 -1.33 0.05
CA THR A 2 11.87 -0.07 -0.67
C THR A 2 10.52 0.62 -0.83
N ILE A 3 10.42 1.86 -0.35
CA ILE A 3 9.28 2.71 -0.67
C ILE A 3 9.60 3.39 -1.99
N LEU A 4 8.70 3.29 -2.95
CA LEU A 4 8.80 3.99 -4.22
C LEU A 4 8.12 5.35 -4.11
N SER A 5 8.65 6.37 -4.79
CA SER A 5 7.99 7.67 -4.85
C SER A 5 6.62 7.56 -5.52
N ASN A 6 6.57 6.83 -6.62
CA ASN A 6 5.34 6.59 -7.36
C ASN A 6 5.43 5.30 -8.19
N LEU A 7 4.27 4.85 -8.66
CA LEU A 7 4.12 3.81 -9.66
C LEU A 7 3.14 4.31 -10.74
N SER A 8 3.55 4.30 -12.00
CA SER A 8 2.66 4.65 -13.12
C SER A 8 2.12 3.38 -13.77
N ILE A 9 0.80 3.29 -13.91
CA ILE A 9 0.09 2.17 -14.50
C ILE A 9 -0.75 2.70 -15.65
N ASP A 10 -0.46 2.28 -16.89
CA ASP A 10 -1.27 2.62 -18.05
C ASP A 10 -2.19 1.44 -18.41
N LEU A 11 -3.49 1.64 -18.22
CA LEU A 11 -4.56 0.70 -18.50
C LEU A 11 -5.51 1.25 -19.59
N THR A 12 -5.03 2.15 -20.44
CA THR A 12 -5.86 2.75 -21.52
C THR A 12 -6.46 1.68 -22.42
N ASP A 13 -5.71 0.63 -22.74
CA ASP A 13 -6.15 -0.48 -23.60
C ASP A 13 -6.62 -1.71 -22.84
N PHE A 14 -6.65 -1.66 -21.52
CA PHE A 14 -7.10 -2.78 -20.69
C PHE A 14 -8.62 -2.94 -20.80
N THR A 15 -9.05 -4.16 -21.11
CA THR A 15 -10.47 -4.51 -21.33
C THR A 15 -11.10 -5.22 -20.14
N GLY A 16 -10.29 -5.66 -19.17
CA GLY A 16 -10.74 -6.29 -17.94
C GLY A 16 -11.34 -5.29 -16.94
N ARG A 17 -11.57 -5.75 -15.72
CA ARG A 17 -12.11 -4.91 -14.65
C ARG A 17 -11.01 -4.32 -13.80
N ILE A 18 -11.18 -3.05 -13.43
CA ILE A 18 -10.30 -2.35 -12.49
C ILE A 18 -11.11 -2.14 -11.20
N LEU A 19 -10.60 -2.63 -10.09
CA LEU A 19 -11.21 -2.50 -8.78
C LEU A 19 -10.27 -1.70 -7.88
N ILE A 20 -10.79 -0.60 -7.32
CA ILE A 20 -10.11 0.16 -6.27
C ILE A 20 -10.74 -0.23 -4.94
N VAL A 21 -9.91 -0.67 -4.00
CA VAL A 21 -10.35 -1.21 -2.71
C VAL A 21 -9.60 -0.49 -1.60
N SER A 22 -10.34 0.04 -0.63
CA SER A 22 -9.71 0.62 0.57
C SER A 22 -9.38 -0.47 1.60
N ASP A 23 -8.64 -0.12 2.57
CA ASP A 23 -8.26 -0.80 3.81
C ASP A 23 -8.76 -2.24 4.00
N LEU A 24 -8.00 -3.22 3.51
CA LEU A 24 -8.40 -4.63 3.61
C LEU A 24 -8.25 -5.20 5.03
N TYR A 25 -7.30 -4.71 5.81
CA TYR A 25 -7.07 -5.15 7.19
C TYR A 25 -7.13 -6.67 7.38
N GLY A 26 -6.45 -7.45 6.53
CA GLY A 26 -6.41 -8.90 6.63
C GLY A 26 -7.74 -9.63 6.30
N HIS A 27 -8.71 -8.94 5.69
CA HIS A 27 -10.00 -9.54 5.30
C HIS A 27 -9.95 -10.16 3.90
N PHE A 28 -9.10 -11.16 3.68
CA PHE A 28 -8.90 -11.81 2.39
C PHE A 28 -10.18 -12.42 1.81
N GLU A 29 -10.99 -13.06 2.65
CA GLU A 29 -12.27 -13.68 2.21
C GLU A 29 -13.28 -12.63 1.70
N LEU A 30 -13.27 -11.41 2.27
CA LEU A 30 -14.11 -10.33 1.76
C LEU A 30 -13.65 -9.86 0.38
N LEU A 31 -12.33 -9.77 0.15
CA LEU A 31 -11.79 -9.49 -1.17
C LEU A 31 -12.19 -10.55 -2.19
N LEU A 32 -12.03 -11.84 -1.87
CA LEU A 32 -12.44 -12.93 -2.75
C LEU A 32 -13.94 -12.91 -3.05
N LYS A 33 -14.77 -12.62 -2.03
CA LYS A 33 -16.22 -12.47 -2.21
C LYS A 33 -16.56 -11.27 -3.10
N GLY A 34 -15.86 -10.15 -2.94
CA GLY A 34 -15.99 -8.99 -3.82
C GLY A 34 -15.64 -9.34 -5.26
N LEU A 35 -14.48 -9.96 -5.47
CA LEU A 35 -14.05 -10.45 -6.78
C LEU A 35 -15.09 -11.38 -7.41
N SER A 36 -15.62 -12.36 -6.66
CA SER A 36 -16.61 -13.32 -7.19
C SER A 36 -17.96 -12.70 -7.57
N LYS A 37 -18.31 -11.57 -6.96
CA LYS A 37 -19.54 -10.83 -7.32
C LYS A 37 -19.35 -9.93 -8.55
N LEU A 38 -18.15 -9.40 -8.74
CA LEU A 38 -17.89 -8.38 -9.75
C LEU A 38 -17.24 -8.95 -11.02
N THR A 39 -16.73 -10.17 -10.96
CA THR A 39 -15.99 -10.81 -12.05
C THR A 39 -16.39 -12.27 -12.21
N GLN A 40 -16.14 -12.83 -13.40
CA GLN A 40 -16.35 -14.25 -13.71
C GLN A 40 -15.03 -15.04 -13.57
N SER A 41 -15.15 -16.37 -13.53
CA SER A 41 -14.00 -17.25 -13.63
C SER A 41 -13.24 -17.00 -14.93
N GLY A 42 -11.90 -16.90 -14.82
CA GLY A 42 -11.04 -16.63 -15.98
C GLY A 42 -10.89 -15.15 -16.35
N ASP A 43 -11.68 -14.25 -15.75
CA ASP A 43 -11.51 -12.81 -15.99
C ASP A 43 -10.11 -12.33 -15.55
N GLU A 44 -9.59 -11.41 -16.36
CA GLU A 44 -8.41 -10.63 -15.99
C GLU A 44 -8.85 -9.37 -15.22
N VAL A 45 -8.28 -9.18 -14.04
CA VAL A 45 -8.70 -8.13 -13.11
C VAL A 45 -7.48 -7.38 -12.59
N VAL A 46 -7.57 -6.06 -12.55
CA VAL A 46 -6.62 -5.21 -11.82
C VAL A 46 -7.25 -4.83 -10.49
N VAL A 47 -6.56 -5.12 -9.39
CA VAL A 47 -6.93 -4.70 -8.04
C VAL A 47 -5.89 -3.71 -7.57
N ILE A 48 -6.33 -2.53 -7.18
CA ILE A 48 -5.47 -1.49 -6.60
C ILE A 48 -6.01 -1.16 -5.21
N THR A 49 -5.17 -1.26 -4.19
CA THR A 49 -5.58 -0.92 -2.83
C THR A 49 -4.95 0.38 -2.35
N THR A 50 -5.64 1.06 -1.45
CA THR A 50 -5.17 2.29 -0.83
C THR A 50 -4.25 2.04 0.38
N GLY A 51 -3.64 0.85 0.49
CA GLY A 51 -2.82 0.45 1.63
C GLY A 51 -3.63 -0.20 2.76
N ASN A 52 -3.01 -0.33 3.93
CA ASN A 52 -3.58 -0.99 5.12
C ASN A 52 -4.11 -2.41 4.81
N LEU A 53 -3.25 -3.21 4.15
CA LEU A 53 -3.62 -4.56 3.71
C LEU A 53 -3.77 -5.54 4.85
N PHE A 54 -2.83 -5.48 5.79
CA PHE A 54 -2.65 -6.50 6.83
C PHE A 54 -3.19 -6.01 8.17
N ASP A 55 -2.96 -6.82 9.22
CA ASP A 55 -3.39 -6.59 10.59
C ASP A 55 -4.91 -6.77 10.81
N TRP A 56 -5.37 -6.70 12.03
CA TRP A 56 -6.74 -6.72 12.53
C TRP A 56 -7.64 -7.89 12.08
N GLY A 57 -7.68 -8.23 10.83
CA GLY A 57 -8.62 -9.21 10.27
C GLY A 57 -8.20 -10.67 10.50
N PRO A 58 -9.03 -11.61 10.04
CA PRO A 58 -8.84 -13.03 10.33
C PRO A 58 -7.80 -13.74 9.45
N SER A 59 -7.41 -13.15 8.30
CA SER A 59 -6.67 -13.86 7.25
C SER A 59 -5.49 -13.07 6.66
N PRO A 60 -4.68 -12.34 7.47
CA PRO A 60 -3.58 -11.54 6.93
C PRO A 60 -2.47 -12.41 6.30
N CYS A 61 -2.22 -13.62 6.81
CA CYS A 61 -1.26 -14.57 6.22
C CYS A 61 -1.68 -14.98 4.82
N GLN A 62 -2.95 -15.39 4.66
CA GLN A 62 -3.50 -15.79 3.36
C GLN A 62 -3.50 -14.63 2.36
N LEU A 63 -3.79 -13.41 2.83
CA LEU A 63 -3.72 -12.21 2.00
C LEU A 63 -2.28 -11.95 1.54
N LEU A 64 -1.29 -12.06 2.43
CA LEU A 64 0.12 -11.91 2.08
C LEU A 64 0.53 -12.93 1.01
N GLU A 65 0.20 -14.19 1.23
CA GLU A 65 0.50 -15.26 0.26
C GLU A 65 -0.19 -15.00 -1.08
N ALA A 66 -1.46 -14.59 -1.07
CA ALA A 66 -2.20 -14.29 -2.30
C ALA A 66 -1.56 -13.15 -3.09
N VAL A 67 -1.17 -12.06 -2.42
CA VAL A 67 -0.52 -10.90 -3.05
C VAL A 67 0.84 -11.30 -3.63
N VAL A 68 1.67 -12.00 -2.85
CA VAL A 68 3.03 -12.37 -3.25
C VAL A 68 3.04 -13.41 -4.36
N TYR A 69 2.18 -14.42 -4.27
CA TYR A 69 2.15 -15.56 -5.20
C TYR A 69 1.04 -15.47 -6.24
N LYS A 70 0.30 -14.34 -6.29
CA LYS A 70 -0.80 -14.05 -7.24
C LYS A 70 -1.89 -15.13 -7.23
N LYS A 71 -2.26 -15.60 -6.02
CA LYS A 71 -3.22 -16.68 -5.81
C LYS A 71 -4.58 -16.13 -5.37
N PHE A 72 -5.42 -15.72 -6.32
CA PHE A 72 -6.76 -15.17 -6.09
C PHE A 72 -7.86 -16.07 -6.65
N GLY A 73 -7.81 -17.36 -6.31
CA GLY A 73 -8.69 -18.38 -6.88
C GLY A 73 -8.30 -18.69 -8.33
N ASP A 74 -9.28 -18.73 -9.21
CA ASP A 74 -9.18 -19.03 -10.63
C ASP A 74 -9.04 -17.77 -11.52
N ARG A 75 -8.87 -16.60 -10.91
CA ARG A 75 -8.78 -15.31 -11.62
C ARG A 75 -7.34 -14.90 -11.84
N LYS A 76 -7.09 -14.26 -12.97
CA LYS A 76 -5.82 -13.60 -13.27
C LYS A 76 -5.84 -12.19 -12.65
N VAL A 77 -5.33 -12.05 -11.44
CA VAL A 77 -5.32 -10.76 -10.73
C VAL A 77 -3.95 -10.10 -10.81
N HIS A 78 -3.94 -8.86 -11.32
CA HIS A 78 -2.83 -7.93 -11.19
C HIS A 78 -3.06 -7.09 -9.96
N PHE A 79 -2.31 -7.33 -8.90
CA PHE A 79 -2.49 -6.69 -7.61
C PHE A 79 -1.44 -5.60 -7.41
N PHE A 80 -1.91 -4.40 -7.05
CA PHE A 80 -1.08 -3.24 -6.71
C PHE A 80 -1.58 -2.65 -5.40
N THR A 81 -0.68 -2.03 -4.66
CA THR A 81 -1.02 -1.34 -3.41
C THR A 81 -0.16 -0.11 -3.25
N VAL A 82 -0.70 0.93 -2.63
CA VAL A 82 0.13 2.00 -2.07
C VAL A 82 0.55 1.65 -0.65
N VAL A 83 1.55 2.34 -0.12
CA VAL A 83 1.96 2.17 1.27
C VAL A 83 0.91 2.78 2.21
N GLY A 84 0.41 1.99 3.17
CA GLY A 84 -0.41 2.45 4.27
C GLY A 84 0.35 2.52 5.59
N PHE A 85 -0.29 3.03 6.62
CA PHE A 85 0.29 3.12 7.95
C PHE A 85 0.69 1.75 8.52
N HIS A 86 -0.13 0.73 8.32
CA HIS A 86 0.13 -0.63 8.81
C HIS A 86 1.31 -1.29 8.10
N GLU A 87 1.51 -1.06 6.80
CA GLU A 87 2.70 -1.51 6.07
C GLU A 87 3.97 -0.85 6.59
N LEU A 88 3.94 0.43 6.95
CA LEU A 88 5.09 1.11 7.58
C LEU A 88 5.41 0.51 8.93
N LEU A 89 4.41 0.33 9.80
CA LEU A 89 4.61 -0.30 11.12
C LEU A 89 5.21 -1.70 11.00
N MET A 90 4.62 -2.52 10.13
CA MET A 90 5.08 -3.88 9.86
C MET A 90 6.54 -3.90 9.41
N THR A 91 6.86 -3.09 8.41
CA THR A 91 8.22 -3.06 7.87
C THR A 91 9.24 -2.50 8.85
N ASP A 92 8.88 -1.51 9.64
CA ASP A 92 9.75 -1.00 10.70
C ASP A 92 9.99 -2.05 11.79
N ALA A 93 8.96 -2.76 12.21
CA ALA A 93 9.06 -3.83 13.20
C ALA A 93 9.95 -5.00 12.73
N ILE A 94 9.93 -5.31 11.43
CA ILE A 94 10.72 -6.41 10.85
C ILE A 94 12.17 -5.96 10.56
N THR A 95 12.34 -4.77 10.00
CA THR A 95 13.67 -4.27 9.58
C THR A 95 14.57 -3.92 10.76
N GLN A 96 14.02 -3.42 11.87
CA GLN A 96 14.79 -3.05 13.05
C GLN A 96 15.58 -4.22 13.69
N LYS A 97 15.21 -5.46 13.38
CA LYS A 97 15.98 -6.64 13.77
C LYS A 97 17.42 -6.60 13.24
N TYR A 98 17.67 -5.91 12.13
CA TYR A 98 18.98 -5.83 11.47
C TYR A 98 19.72 -4.51 11.71
N LEU A 99 19.01 -3.46 12.09
CA LEU A 99 19.62 -2.15 12.36
C LEU A 99 20.12 -2.06 13.81
N LYS A 100 21.13 -2.88 14.17
CA LYS A 100 21.85 -2.76 15.46
C LYS A 100 22.45 -1.38 15.73
N THR A 101 22.35 -0.45 14.79
CA THR A 101 22.98 0.87 14.82
C THR A 101 22.07 2.01 15.26
N PHE A 102 20.75 1.83 15.29
CA PHE A 102 19.84 2.88 15.79
C PHE A 102 19.58 2.72 17.28
N ARG A 103 20.40 3.39 18.12
CA ARG A 103 20.35 3.38 19.58
C ARG A 103 19.09 3.98 20.23
N TYR A 104 18.11 4.47 19.44
CA TYR A 104 17.00 5.26 20.00
C TYR A 104 15.65 4.54 20.13
N PHE A 105 15.43 3.39 19.49
CA PHE A 105 14.23 2.60 19.71
C PHE A 105 14.62 1.13 19.84
N PRO A 106 14.56 0.57 21.06
CA PRO A 106 14.80 -0.85 21.23
C PRO A 106 13.76 -1.63 20.42
N ASP A 107 14.23 -2.64 19.71
CA ASP A 107 13.52 -3.60 18.87
C ASP A 107 12.17 -4.05 19.47
N THR A 108 12.13 -4.14 20.79
CA THR A 108 10.95 -4.52 21.57
C THR A 108 9.79 -3.52 21.52
N HIS A 109 10.05 -2.22 21.30
CA HIS A 109 8.99 -1.20 21.34
C HIS A 109 8.19 -1.15 20.04
N THR A 110 8.85 -1.13 18.89
CA THR A 110 8.16 -1.05 17.59
C THR A 110 7.36 -2.33 17.31
N ARG A 111 7.93 -3.50 17.61
CA ARG A 111 7.22 -4.78 17.46
C ARG A 111 6.04 -4.89 18.42
N LYS A 112 6.18 -4.47 19.69
CA LYS A 112 5.09 -4.40 20.66
C LYS A 112 4.00 -3.43 20.20
N HIS A 113 4.40 -2.28 19.68
CA HIS A 113 3.46 -1.31 19.13
C HIS A 113 2.71 -1.87 17.93
N TRP A 114 3.40 -2.48 16.97
CA TRP A 114 2.75 -3.14 15.84
C TRP A 114 1.79 -4.25 16.31
N ARG A 115 2.20 -5.09 17.27
CA ARG A 115 1.32 -6.14 17.84
C ARG A 115 0.07 -5.55 18.48
N SER A 116 0.17 -4.43 19.20
CA SER A 116 -0.99 -3.77 19.82
C SER A 116 -1.96 -3.17 18.78
N LEU A 117 -1.51 -2.99 17.55
CA LEU A 117 -2.27 -2.50 16.41
C LEU A 117 -2.63 -3.61 15.42
N GLY A 118 -2.81 -4.84 15.89
CA GLY A 118 -3.31 -5.96 15.11
C GLY A 118 -2.23 -6.83 14.45
N GLY A 119 -0.94 -6.51 14.62
CA GLY A 119 0.17 -7.21 13.98
C GLY A 119 0.52 -8.57 14.58
N SER A 120 -0.21 -9.08 15.59
CA SER A 120 0.11 -10.35 16.26
C SER A 120 0.04 -11.59 15.35
N TRP A 121 -0.59 -11.49 14.20
CA TRP A 121 -0.68 -12.57 13.21
C TRP A 121 0.70 -13.07 12.74
N HIS A 122 1.71 -12.18 12.76
CA HIS A 122 3.07 -12.55 12.34
C HIS A 122 3.72 -13.62 13.22
N ASP A 123 3.22 -13.84 14.44
CA ASP A 123 3.74 -14.89 15.32
C ASP A 123 3.45 -16.30 14.80
N SER A 124 2.40 -16.45 14.00
CA SER A 124 2.02 -17.72 13.36
C SER A 124 2.66 -17.92 11.98
N TYR A 125 3.38 -16.92 11.46
CA TYR A 125 4.06 -17.00 10.17
C TYR A 125 5.56 -17.29 10.38
N ASP A 126 6.15 -18.07 9.47
CA ASP A 126 7.61 -18.26 9.48
C ASP A 126 8.31 -16.91 9.27
N GLN A 127 9.17 -16.52 10.20
CA GLN A 127 9.75 -15.19 10.24
C GLN A 127 10.70 -14.92 9.05
N ILE A 128 11.37 -15.95 8.52
CA ILE A 128 12.27 -15.85 7.36
C ILE A 128 11.42 -15.67 6.09
N LEU A 129 10.34 -16.44 5.99
CA LEU A 129 9.41 -16.34 4.87
C LEU A 129 8.68 -14.99 4.90
N LEU A 130 8.24 -14.55 6.07
CA LEU A 130 7.56 -13.25 6.24
C LEU A 130 8.41 -12.11 5.71
N GLU A 131 9.66 -12.04 6.16
CA GLU A 131 10.59 -11.02 5.72
C GLU A 131 10.79 -11.06 4.21
N ARG A 132 11.11 -12.24 3.67
CA ARG A 132 11.29 -12.45 2.23
C ARG A 132 10.06 -12.00 1.43
N ASP A 133 8.87 -12.35 1.89
CA ASP A 133 7.64 -12.15 1.14
C ASP A 133 7.18 -10.68 1.18
N ILE A 134 7.36 -10.00 2.30
CA ILE A 134 7.10 -8.55 2.40
C ILE A 134 8.00 -7.76 1.44
N TYR A 135 9.25 -8.16 1.25
CA TYR A 135 10.17 -7.49 0.32
C TYR A 135 9.84 -7.70 -1.17
N LYS A 136 8.96 -8.64 -1.51
CA LYS A 136 8.49 -8.85 -2.89
C LYS A 136 7.38 -7.90 -3.31
N ILE A 137 6.78 -7.18 -2.38
CA ILE A 137 5.70 -6.25 -2.66
C ILE A 137 6.29 -4.85 -2.84
N ASP A 138 5.93 -4.21 -3.94
CA ASP A 138 6.24 -2.80 -4.16
C ASP A 138 5.24 -1.92 -3.41
N TYR A 139 5.75 -0.92 -2.71
CA TYR A 139 4.95 0.01 -1.91
C TYR A 139 5.20 1.45 -2.36
N PRO A 140 4.58 1.90 -3.46
CA PRO A 140 4.63 3.32 -3.83
C PRO A 140 3.85 4.19 -2.86
N LEU A 141 4.27 5.46 -2.71
CA LEU A 141 3.47 6.48 -2.01
C LEU A 141 2.17 6.75 -2.74
N VAL A 142 2.25 6.80 -4.06
CA VAL A 142 1.12 7.06 -4.95
C VAL A 142 1.18 6.16 -6.18
N ILE A 143 0.00 5.81 -6.70
CA ILE A 143 -0.16 5.19 -8.00
C ILE A 143 -0.81 6.21 -8.94
N ASN A 144 -0.13 6.48 -10.06
CA ASN A 144 -0.66 7.26 -11.17
C ASN A 144 -1.30 6.28 -12.17
N LEU A 145 -2.63 6.18 -12.13
CA LEU A 145 -3.42 5.26 -12.93
C LEU A 145 -4.01 5.99 -14.15
N LYS A 146 -3.61 5.61 -15.35
CA LYS A 146 -4.19 6.09 -16.59
C LYS A 146 -5.16 5.04 -17.16
N THR A 147 -6.37 5.47 -17.50
CA THR A 147 -7.43 4.62 -18.09
C THR A 147 -8.06 5.31 -19.28
N LYS A 148 -9.00 4.65 -19.96
CA LYS A 148 -9.83 5.27 -21.01
C LYS A 148 -10.67 6.44 -20.51
N LEU A 149 -11.01 6.45 -19.21
CA LEU A 149 -11.89 7.47 -18.60
C LEU A 149 -11.11 8.69 -18.09
N GLY A 150 -9.79 8.59 -17.96
CA GLY A 150 -8.95 9.66 -17.45
C GLY A 150 -7.76 9.14 -16.65
N THR A 151 -7.08 10.08 -15.99
CA THR A 151 -5.95 9.81 -15.09
C THR A 151 -6.38 10.02 -13.65
N TYR A 152 -6.02 9.08 -12.78
CA TYR A 152 -6.38 9.05 -11.37
C TYR A 152 -5.12 8.90 -10.54
N ILE A 153 -5.11 9.57 -9.39
CA ILE A 153 -4.07 9.42 -8.38
C ILE A 153 -4.63 8.66 -7.20
N ILE A 154 -3.97 7.58 -6.83
CA ILE A 154 -4.37 6.72 -5.72
C ILE A 154 -3.30 6.80 -4.64
N GLY A 155 -3.69 7.13 -3.44
CA GLY A 155 -2.85 7.20 -2.25
C GLY A 155 -3.56 6.65 -1.02
N SER A 156 -2.82 6.42 0.05
CA SER A 156 -3.38 5.93 1.34
C SER A 156 -4.03 7.04 2.15
N SER A 157 -3.66 8.28 1.91
CA SER A 157 -4.10 9.47 2.63
C SER A 157 -3.79 10.71 1.80
N ASP A 158 -4.10 11.88 2.35
CA ASP A 158 -3.75 13.15 1.72
C ASP A 158 -2.23 13.27 1.52
N ILE A 159 -1.84 13.77 0.37
CA ILE A 159 -0.45 14.01 0.05
C ILE A 159 -0.10 15.46 0.42
N PRO A 160 0.89 15.70 1.30
CA PRO A 160 1.31 17.05 1.65
C PRO A 160 1.75 17.81 0.40
N HIS A 161 1.03 18.87 0.08
CA HIS A 161 1.28 19.62 -1.15
C HIS A 161 0.99 21.11 -0.93
N ASP A 162 1.83 21.96 -1.50
CA ASP A 162 1.71 23.42 -1.34
C ASP A 162 0.69 24.07 -2.28
N GLY A 163 -0.15 23.28 -2.96
CA GLY A 163 -1.12 23.77 -3.94
C GLY A 163 -0.51 24.03 -5.32
N GLY A 164 0.57 23.36 -5.70
CA GLY A 164 1.14 23.35 -7.04
C GLY A 164 0.51 22.29 -7.95
N ASP A 165 1.06 22.16 -9.15
CA ASP A 165 0.63 21.14 -10.09
C ASP A 165 1.23 19.77 -9.77
N TRP A 166 0.61 18.72 -10.32
CA TRP A 166 1.01 17.34 -10.16
C TRP A 166 2.47 17.08 -10.58
N ASN A 167 2.93 17.71 -11.66
CA ASN A 167 4.28 17.49 -12.18
C ASN A 167 5.34 18.01 -11.20
N THR A 168 5.09 19.14 -10.57
CA THR A 168 5.95 19.70 -9.52
C THR A 168 6.02 18.78 -8.31
N LEU A 169 4.88 18.24 -7.86
CA LEU A 169 4.83 17.26 -6.77
C LEU A 169 5.66 16.02 -7.14
N MET A 170 5.42 15.43 -8.31
CA MET A 170 6.14 14.24 -8.75
C MET A 170 7.65 14.47 -8.92
N ALA A 171 8.04 15.64 -9.43
CA ALA A 171 9.45 16.02 -9.53
C ALA A 171 10.10 16.12 -8.14
N THR A 172 9.36 16.57 -7.14
CA THR A 172 9.82 16.63 -5.75
C THR A 172 9.96 15.25 -5.15
N LEU A 173 8.93 14.42 -5.25
CA LEU A 173 8.94 13.04 -4.73
C LEU A 173 10.07 12.20 -5.32
N ASN A 174 10.32 12.34 -6.63
CA ASN A 174 11.37 11.59 -7.33
C ASN A 174 12.81 12.00 -6.96
N LYS A 175 12.99 13.13 -6.30
CA LYS A 175 14.29 13.57 -5.79
C LYS A 175 14.59 13.05 -4.39
N LEU A 176 13.59 12.52 -3.68
CA LEU A 176 13.76 12.02 -2.33
C LEU A 176 14.48 10.66 -2.33
N ASP A 177 15.43 10.49 -1.43
CA ASP A 177 16.01 9.20 -1.13
C ASP A 177 15.02 8.32 -0.33
N ASN A 178 15.35 7.05 -0.17
CA ASN A 178 14.47 6.09 0.51
C ASN A 178 14.17 6.50 1.97
N GLN A 179 15.10 7.12 2.68
CA GLN A 179 14.89 7.56 4.05
C GLN A 179 13.88 8.72 4.11
N ASN A 180 14.01 9.70 3.25
CA ASN A 180 13.09 10.83 3.16
C ASN A 180 11.70 10.40 2.67
N LEU A 181 11.62 9.45 1.73
CA LEU A 181 10.36 8.83 1.32
C LEU A 181 9.66 8.12 2.49
N ARG A 182 10.41 7.41 3.35
CA ARG A 182 9.83 6.77 4.56
C ARG A 182 9.31 7.80 5.56
N ILE A 183 10.03 8.88 5.79
CA ILE A 183 9.60 9.98 6.65
C ILE A 183 8.31 10.60 6.09
N MET A 184 8.28 10.89 4.80
CA MET A 184 7.10 11.42 4.14
C MET A 184 5.93 10.44 4.24
N ALA A 185 6.13 9.15 3.94
CA ALA A 185 5.10 8.12 4.08
C ALA A 185 4.52 8.10 5.50
N SER A 186 5.37 8.15 6.54
CA SER A 186 4.93 8.19 7.93
C SER A 186 4.10 9.43 8.25
N ASN A 187 4.39 10.56 7.63
CA ASN A 187 3.64 11.79 7.84
C ASN A 187 2.28 11.74 7.12
N ILE A 188 2.27 11.41 5.83
CA ILE A 188 1.04 11.42 5.03
C ILE A 188 0.05 10.34 5.46
N THR A 189 0.50 9.17 5.89
CA THR A 189 -0.40 8.09 6.34
C THR A 189 -1.08 8.38 7.69
N ARG A 190 -0.69 9.45 8.37
CA ARG A 190 -1.24 9.88 9.67
C ARG A 190 -2.01 11.18 9.62
N THR A 191 -1.97 11.92 8.51
CA THR A 191 -2.53 13.27 8.40
C THR A 191 -3.63 13.32 7.35
N ARG A 192 -4.59 14.20 7.58
CA ARG A 192 -5.62 14.59 6.61
C ARG A 192 -5.30 15.98 6.08
N TYR A 193 -4.13 16.10 5.45
CA TYR A 193 -3.53 17.37 5.10
C TYR A 193 -4.44 18.28 4.27
N PHE A 194 -5.10 17.75 3.24
CA PHE A 194 -5.98 18.55 2.40
C PHE A 194 -7.26 18.99 3.13
N LEU A 195 -7.83 18.11 3.97
CA LEU A 195 -9.01 18.46 4.78
C LEU A 195 -8.69 19.57 5.78
N GLU A 196 -7.50 19.56 6.39
CA GLU A 196 -7.06 20.55 7.37
C GLU A 196 -6.56 21.82 6.70
N SER A 197 -5.87 21.74 5.58
CA SER A 197 -5.29 22.89 4.88
C SER A 197 -6.25 23.58 3.92
N GLY A 198 -7.34 22.92 3.50
CA GLY A 198 -8.25 23.41 2.47
C GLY A 198 -7.62 23.53 1.08
N LYS A 199 -6.47 22.92 0.85
CA LYS A 199 -5.76 22.95 -0.43
C LYS A 199 -6.29 21.91 -1.39
N THR A 200 -6.25 22.21 -2.67
CA THR A 200 -6.61 21.30 -3.77
C THR A 200 -5.42 21.15 -4.71
N ILE A 201 -5.41 20.06 -5.46
CA ILE A 201 -4.49 19.87 -6.57
C ILE A 201 -5.28 20.12 -7.85
N ASP A 202 -4.86 21.12 -8.63
CA ASP A 202 -5.51 21.44 -9.88
C ASP A 202 -5.40 20.28 -10.89
N ASP A 203 -6.46 20.08 -11.68
CA ASP A 203 -6.57 19.08 -12.76
C ASP A 203 -6.53 17.59 -12.34
N ILE A 204 -6.78 17.26 -11.07
CA ILE A 204 -6.79 15.87 -10.60
C ILE A 204 -8.08 15.54 -9.88
N SER A 205 -8.70 14.41 -10.27
CA SER A 205 -9.76 13.78 -9.50
C SER A 205 -9.12 12.91 -8.42
N LEU A 206 -9.26 13.32 -7.16
CA LEU A 206 -8.89 12.49 -6.00
C LEU A 206 -9.98 11.42 -5.81
N VAL A 207 -9.59 10.17 -5.72
CA VAL A 207 -10.46 9.01 -5.49
C VAL A 207 -10.13 8.39 -4.14
#